data_51cfb61d8867d0f2d645278608c8673b
#
_entry.id   51cfb61d8867d0f2d645278608c8673b
#
_cell.length_a   1.000
_cell.length_b   1.000
_cell.length_c   1.000
_cell.angle_alpha   90.00
_cell.angle_beta   90.00
_cell.angle_gamma   90.00
#
_symmetry.space_group_name_H-M   'P 1'
#
loop_
_entity.id
_entity.type
_entity.pdbx_description
1 polymer ?
#
loop_
_entity_poly.entity_id
_entity_poly.type
_entity_poly.pdbx_seq_one_letter_code
_entity_poly.pdbx_strand_id
1 'polypeptide(L)' 'MSTEDKPERPGEEKSAKWHRARSKCLREHGFTKMAEEHEQIARAIERRRQQEQTK' A
#
# COMPACT_ATOMS: atom_id res chain seq x y z
N MET A 1 -20.85 -5.54 -9.27
CA MET A 1 -20.28 -5.28 -9.48
C MET A 1 -19.21 -5.08 -8.95
N SER A 2 -18.78 -4.78 -8.30
CA SER A 2 -17.69 -4.38 -7.80
C SER A 2 -16.96 -5.34 -7.07
N THR A 3 -17.11 -6.52 -7.25
CA THR A 3 -16.35 -7.47 -6.50
C THR A 3 -14.98 -7.62 -7.03
N GLU A 4 -14.69 -7.03 -8.14
CA GLU A 4 -13.41 -7.17 -8.66
C GLU A 4 -12.38 -6.40 -7.93
N ASP A 5 -12.74 -5.59 -7.01
CA ASP A 5 -11.77 -4.83 -6.27
C ASP A 5 -11.18 -5.57 -5.11
N LYS A 6 -11.29 -6.85 -5.05
CA LYS A 6 -10.71 -7.59 -3.96
C LYS A 6 -9.20 -7.51 -3.97
N PRO A 7 -8.58 -7.30 -2.83
CA PRO A 7 -7.14 -7.24 -2.76
C PRO A 7 -6.52 -8.60 -2.97
N GLU A 8 -5.38 -8.61 -3.60
CA GLU A 8 -4.68 -9.86 -3.84
C GLU A 8 -3.84 -10.28 -2.67
N ARG A 9 -3.46 -9.36 -1.83
CA ARG A 9 -2.67 -9.67 -0.67
C ARG A 9 -3.21 -8.96 0.52
N PRO A 10 -2.87 -9.45 1.71
CA PRO A 10 -3.30 -8.79 2.93
C PRO A 10 -2.80 -7.34 2.96
N GLY A 11 -3.66 -6.45 3.30
CA GLY A 11 -3.29 -5.06 3.41
C GLY A 11 -3.59 -4.22 2.19
N GLU A 12 -3.86 -4.84 1.07
CA GLU A 12 -4.13 -4.05 -0.14
C GLU A 12 -5.53 -3.45 -0.12
N GLU A 13 -6.35 -3.84 0.84
CA GLU A 13 -7.68 -3.22 0.92
C GLU A 13 -7.56 -1.76 1.32
N LYS A 14 -6.42 -1.34 1.83
CA LYS A 14 -6.21 0.06 2.13
C LYS A 14 -5.48 0.74 0.97
N SER A 15 -5.68 2.04 0.85
CA SER A 15 -5.05 2.78 -0.23
C SER A 15 -3.55 2.94 0.01
N ALA A 16 -2.83 3.27 -1.06
CA ALA A 16 -1.41 3.53 -0.93
C ALA A 16 -1.16 4.70 0.02
N LYS A 17 -2.04 5.68 -0.02
CA LYS A 17 -1.90 6.84 0.84
C LYS A 17 -1.99 6.42 2.32
N TRP A 18 -2.90 5.52 2.61
CA TRP A 18 -3.04 5.03 3.98
C TRP A 18 -1.77 4.33 4.44
N HIS A 19 -1.18 3.50 3.57
CA HIS A 19 0.02 2.77 3.93
C HIS A 19 1.21 3.71 4.11
N ARG A 20 1.29 4.75 3.31
CA ARG A 20 2.37 5.71 3.47
C ARG A 20 2.25 6.47 4.77
N ALA A 21 1.04 6.86 5.11
CA ALA A 21 0.83 7.56 6.38
C ALA A 21 1.15 6.63 7.55
N ARG A 22 0.75 5.37 7.44
CA ARG A 22 1.05 4.41 8.48
C ARG A 22 2.54 4.19 8.61
N SER A 23 3.23 4.10 7.47
CA SER A 23 4.66 3.91 7.47
C SER A 23 5.37 5.05 8.19
N LYS A 24 4.95 6.28 7.90
CA LYS A 24 5.56 7.43 8.55
C LYS A 24 5.36 7.37 10.05
N CYS A 25 4.15 7.03 10.49
CA CYS A 25 3.85 6.96 11.90
C CYS A 25 4.70 5.88 12.58
N LEU A 26 4.81 4.73 11.95
CA LEU A 26 5.61 3.65 12.51
C LEU A 26 7.07 4.04 12.60
N ARG A 27 7.57 4.75 11.60
CA ARG A 27 8.96 5.15 11.60
C ARG A 27 9.24 6.12 12.73
N GLU A 28 8.30 7.01 13.00
CA GLU A 28 8.46 7.96 14.08
C GLU A 28 8.48 7.29 15.45
N HIS A 29 7.84 6.13 15.54
CA HIS A 29 7.81 5.38 16.79
C HIS A 29 8.90 4.32 16.87
N GLY A 30 9.78 4.28 15.89
CA GLY A 30 10.88 3.34 15.94
C GLY A 30 10.62 1.98 15.32
N PHE A 31 9.48 1.79 14.70
CA PHE A 31 9.14 0.51 14.07
C PHE A 31 9.54 0.52 12.60
N THR A 32 10.83 0.61 12.34
CA THR A 32 11.28 0.77 10.97
C THR A 32 10.95 -0.43 10.10
N LYS A 33 11.04 -1.62 10.65
CA LYS A 33 10.74 -2.80 9.85
C LYS A 33 9.30 -2.79 9.38
N MET A 34 8.38 -2.52 10.28
CA MET A 34 6.97 -2.47 9.91
C MET A 34 6.71 -1.33 8.94
N ALA A 35 7.41 -0.22 9.15
CA ALA A 35 7.25 0.91 8.24
C ALA A 35 7.67 0.54 6.83
N GLU A 36 8.75 -0.22 6.70
CA GLU A 36 9.20 -0.64 5.38
C GLU A 36 8.21 -1.55 4.71
N GLU A 37 7.58 -2.41 5.48
CA GLU A 37 6.60 -3.31 4.93
C GLU A 37 5.41 -2.53 4.36
N HIS A 38 4.97 -1.53 5.10
CA HIS A 38 3.86 -0.71 4.60
C HIS A 38 4.27 0.09 3.37
N GLU A 39 5.51 0.54 3.33
CA GLU A 39 5.99 1.25 2.15
C GLU A 39 6.00 0.36 0.93
N GLN A 40 6.40 -0.89 1.09
CA GLN A 40 6.43 -1.81 -0.02
C GLN A 40 5.03 -2.10 -0.53
N ILE A 41 4.08 -2.21 0.37
CA ILE A 41 2.71 -2.41 -0.04
C ILE A 41 2.21 -1.20 -0.82
N ALA A 42 2.52 -0.01 -0.35
CA ALA A 42 2.10 1.20 -1.04
C ALA A 42 2.70 1.27 -2.43
N ARG A 43 3.96 0.90 -2.56
CA ARG A 43 4.61 0.91 -3.87
C ARG A 43 3.98 -0.08 -4.80
N ALA A 44 3.63 -1.26 -4.29
CA ALA A 44 3.00 -2.26 -5.12
C ALA A 44 1.65 -1.77 -5.62
N ILE A 45 0.89 -1.14 -4.75
CA ILE A 45 -0.40 -0.62 -5.15
C ILE A 45 -0.24 0.44 -6.23
N GLU A 46 0.71 1.34 -6.04
CA GLU A 46 0.91 2.42 -7.00
C GLU A 46 1.40 1.89 -8.33
N ARG A 47 2.26 0.87 -8.29
CA ARG A 47 2.75 0.30 -9.52
C ARG A 47 1.63 -0.34 -10.32
N ARG A 48 0.74 -1.05 -9.63
CA ARG A 48 -0.38 -1.67 -10.31
C ARG A 48 -1.29 -0.63 -10.94
N ARG A 49 -1.51 0.47 -10.23
CA ARG A 49 -2.34 1.54 -10.76
C ARG A 49 -1.72 2.15 -12.00
N GLN A 50 -0.42 2.36 -11.96
CA GLN A 50 0.26 2.93 -13.11
C GLN A 50 0.15 2.01 -14.31
N GLN A 51 0.29 0.72 -14.09
CA GLN A 51 0.19 -0.22 -15.19
C GLN A 51 -1.20 -0.24 -15.78
N GLU A 52 -2.19 -0.08 -14.95
CA GLU A 52 -3.55 -0.06 -15.44
C GLU A 52 -3.85 1.20 -16.22
N GLN A 53 -3.24 2.29 -15.82
CA GLN A 53 -3.49 3.53 -16.51
C GLN A 53 -2.71 3.66 -17.79
N THR A 54 -1.62 2.98 -17.88
CA THR A 54 -0.81 3.07 -19.06
C THR A 54 -1.38 2.18 -20.10
N LYS A 55 -1.83 2.68 -21.14
CA LYS A 55 -2.39 1.80 -22.03
C LYS A 55 -1.82 1.90 -23.26
#